data_bf4ddcf229674e54b7750ce079440124
#
_entry.id   bf4ddcf229674e54b7750ce079440124
#
_cell.length_a   1.000
_cell.length_b   1.000
_cell.length_c   1.000
_cell.angle_alpha   90.00
_cell.angle_beta   90.00
_cell.angle_gamma   90.00
#
_symmetry.space_group_name_H-M   'P 1'
#
loop_
_entity.id
_entity.type
_entity.pdbx_description
1 polymer ?
#
loop_
_entity_poly.entity_id
_entity_poly.type
_entity_poly.pdbx_seq_one_letter_code
_entity_poly.pdbx_strand_id
1 'polypeptide(L)'
;MTGMDCCQPVSDRETDEMAGLPLRRAGRVIVLDPDDRVLLLRYDQDPPTGRHWATPGGGLDPGESYAAAASRELAEETGWDDITLQGEIYQHTRLIMHGDRTIRQHERLFFARTDRVRRELGDVAAMHAGDGIAGWRWWTVRNLVTTRQRKAAAYLIDNRRLVCAD
;
A
#
# COMPACT_ATOMS: atom_id res chain seq x y z
N MET A 1 8.21 20.22 -24.32
CA MET A 1 8.24 19.70 -22.95
C MET A 1 6.95 18.96 -22.70
N THR A 2 6.96 17.68 -22.99
CA THR A 2 5.80 16.79 -22.97
C THR A 2 5.60 16.28 -21.55
N GLY A 3 4.50 16.67 -20.92
CA GLY A 3 4.08 16.15 -19.64
C GLY A 3 3.85 14.64 -19.75
N MET A 4 4.54 13.86 -18.91
CA MET A 4 4.27 12.45 -18.76
C MET A 4 2.95 12.30 -18.01
N ASP A 5 1.94 11.95 -18.76
CA ASP A 5 0.60 11.59 -18.28
C ASP A 5 0.72 10.23 -17.58
N CYS A 6 0.82 10.24 -16.22
CA CYS A 6 0.94 9.03 -15.41
C CYS A 6 -0.40 8.32 -15.15
N CYS A 7 -1.49 8.87 -15.68
CA CYS A 7 -2.83 8.28 -15.66
C CYS A 7 -3.23 7.80 -17.05
N GLN A 8 -2.54 6.81 -17.61
CA GLN A 8 -3.12 6.16 -18.77
C GLN A 8 -4.35 5.35 -18.32
N PRO A 9 -5.52 5.58 -18.92
CA PRO A 9 -6.67 4.72 -18.68
C PRO A 9 -6.30 3.29 -19.07
N VAL A 10 -6.77 2.33 -18.27
CA VAL A 10 -6.67 0.91 -18.58
C VAL A 10 -7.20 0.70 -20.00
N SER A 11 -6.45 0.04 -20.87
CA SER A 11 -6.88 -0.18 -22.24
C SER A 11 -8.14 -1.04 -22.28
N ASP A 12 -9.00 -0.86 -23.29
CA ASP A 12 -10.24 -1.64 -23.44
C ASP A 12 -9.99 -3.17 -23.44
N ARG A 13 -8.81 -3.61 -23.90
CA ARG A 13 -8.40 -5.02 -23.85
C ARG A 13 -8.11 -5.52 -22.42
N GLU A 14 -7.44 -4.70 -21.58
CA GLU A 14 -7.20 -5.05 -20.17
C GLU A 14 -8.50 -5.05 -19.37
N THR A 15 -9.47 -4.22 -19.74
CA THR A 15 -10.80 -4.21 -19.13
C THR A 15 -11.57 -5.50 -19.45
N ASP A 16 -11.48 -6.00 -20.68
CA ASP A 16 -12.11 -7.25 -21.11
C ASP A 16 -11.47 -8.48 -20.45
N GLU A 17 -10.13 -8.53 -20.35
CA GLU A 17 -9.44 -9.63 -19.66
C GLU A 17 -9.74 -9.67 -18.15
N MET A 18 -10.08 -8.55 -17.56
CA MET A 18 -10.47 -8.46 -16.16
C MET A 18 -11.94 -8.80 -15.92
N ALA A 19 -12.79 -8.73 -16.97
CA ALA A 19 -14.20 -9.08 -16.86
C ALA A 19 -14.36 -10.58 -16.51
N GLY A 20 -15.09 -10.86 -15.44
CA GLY A 20 -15.35 -12.24 -15.00
C GLY A 20 -14.35 -12.80 -13.97
N LEU A 21 -13.21 -12.19 -13.74
CA LEU A 21 -12.30 -12.63 -12.67
C LEU A 21 -12.82 -12.20 -11.28
N PRO A 22 -12.60 -13.02 -10.23
CA PRO A 22 -12.97 -12.68 -8.87
C PRO A 22 -12.36 -11.33 -8.45
N LEU A 23 -13.15 -10.50 -7.77
CA LEU A 23 -12.72 -9.20 -7.27
C LEU A 23 -12.35 -9.30 -5.79
N ARG A 24 -11.10 -8.99 -5.45
CA ARG A 24 -10.65 -8.73 -4.09
C ARG A 24 -10.52 -7.23 -3.87
N ARG A 25 -11.08 -6.73 -2.78
CA ARG A 25 -10.97 -5.32 -2.36
C ARG A 25 -9.94 -5.22 -1.24
N ALA A 26 -9.12 -4.16 -1.27
CA ALA A 26 -8.09 -3.95 -0.26
C ALA A 26 -7.94 -2.47 0.08
N GLY A 27 -7.78 -2.16 1.38
CA GLY A 27 -7.43 -0.84 1.89
C GLY A 27 -5.97 -0.81 2.32
N ARG A 28 -5.21 0.22 1.91
CA ARG A 28 -3.80 0.38 2.28
C ARG A 28 -3.50 1.77 2.79
N VAL A 29 -2.44 1.91 3.60
CA VAL A 29 -2.04 3.18 4.19
C VAL A 29 -0.61 3.52 3.79
N ILE A 30 -0.41 4.72 3.26
CA ILE A 30 0.92 5.33 3.16
C ILE A 30 1.15 6.12 4.43
N VAL A 31 2.04 5.63 5.30
CA VAL A 31 2.39 6.32 6.55
C VAL A 31 3.71 7.05 6.36
N LEU A 32 3.71 8.36 6.62
CA LEU A 32 4.93 9.17 6.67
C LEU A 32 5.33 9.46 8.12
N ASP A 33 6.63 9.45 8.37
CA ASP A 33 7.20 10.00 9.60
C ASP A 33 7.45 11.53 9.47
N PRO A 34 7.84 12.24 10.56
CA PRO A 34 8.12 13.67 10.49
C PRO A 34 9.24 14.07 9.52
N ASP A 35 10.11 13.14 9.13
CA ASP A 35 11.17 13.35 8.14
C ASP A 35 10.77 12.94 6.71
N ASP A 36 9.47 12.80 6.44
CA ASP A 36 8.90 12.38 5.15
C ASP A 36 9.43 11.01 4.66
N ARG A 37 9.70 10.08 5.60
CA ARG A 37 10.01 8.70 5.24
C ARG A 37 8.74 7.87 5.26
N VAL A 38 8.68 6.92 4.34
CA VAL A 38 7.57 5.98 4.17
C VAL A 38 7.87 4.68 4.90
N LEU A 39 6.91 4.18 5.63
CA LEU A 39 6.94 2.82 6.16
C LEU A 39 6.61 1.81 5.04
N LEU A 40 7.48 0.84 4.84
CA LEU A 40 7.16 -0.36 4.07
C LEU A 40 7.41 -1.61 4.90
N LEU A 41 6.53 -2.58 4.72
CA LEU A 41 6.63 -3.93 5.27
C LEU A 41 7.23 -4.86 4.21
N ARG A 42 8.08 -5.78 4.63
CA ARG A 42 8.68 -6.78 3.78
C ARG A 42 7.93 -8.09 3.93
N TYR A 43 7.47 -8.60 2.82
CA TYR A 43 6.85 -9.92 2.72
C TYR A 43 7.84 -10.90 2.08
N ASP A 44 8.04 -12.02 2.72
CA ASP A 44 8.79 -13.15 2.18
C ASP A 44 7.78 -14.27 1.90
N GLN A 45 7.36 -14.38 0.65
CA GLN A 45 6.37 -15.35 0.19
C GLN A 45 7.00 -16.35 -0.78
N ASP A 46 6.35 -17.49 -0.93
CA ASP A 46 6.76 -18.49 -1.92
C ASP A 46 6.61 -17.97 -3.36
N PRO A 47 7.38 -18.51 -4.32
CA PRO A 47 7.17 -18.20 -5.73
C PRO A 47 5.71 -18.47 -6.17
N PRO A 48 5.16 -17.68 -7.11
CA PRO A 48 5.85 -16.69 -7.96
C PRO A 48 5.98 -15.29 -7.34
N THR A 49 5.36 -15.02 -6.18
CA THR A 49 5.33 -13.68 -5.59
C THR A 49 6.69 -13.28 -5.02
N GLY A 50 7.36 -14.18 -4.32
CA GLY A 50 8.68 -13.97 -3.76
C GLY A 50 8.75 -12.81 -2.76
N ARG A 51 9.97 -12.34 -2.52
CA ARG A 51 10.21 -11.21 -1.63
C ARG A 51 9.77 -9.89 -2.26
N HIS A 52 8.93 -9.14 -1.53
CA HIS A 52 8.50 -7.82 -1.95
C HIS A 52 8.26 -6.88 -0.76
N TRP A 53 8.15 -5.59 -1.05
CA TRP A 53 7.84 -4.56 -0.08
C TRP A 53 6.49 -3.93 -0.44
N ALA A 54 5.65 -3.68 0.56
CA ALA A 54 4.37 -3.01 0.37
C ALA A 54 4.07 -2.08 1.56
N THR A 55 3.17 -1.13 1.33
CA THR A 55 2.59 -0.33 2.40
C THR A 55 1.67 -1.19 3.27
N PRO A 56 1.51 -0.88 4.56
CA PRO A 56 0.55 -1.55 5.43
C PRO A 56 -0.84 -1.60 4.80
N GLY A 57 -1.56 -2.70 4.99
CA GLY A 57 -2.93 -2.86 4.52
C GLY A 57 -3.23 -4.22 3.92
N GLY A 58 -4.51 -4.55 3.85
CA GLY A 58 -4.99 -5.84 3.42
C GLY A 58 -6.43 -5.84 2.92
N GLY A 59 -7.03 -7.02 2.87
CA GLY A 59 -8.37 -7.24 2.37
C GLY A 59 -9.46 -6.69 3.28
N LEU A 60 -10.61 -6.37 2.69
CA LEU A 60 -11.80 -5.98 3.44
C LEU A 60 -12.49 -7.21 4.03
N ASP A 61 -12.94 -7.09 5.26
CA ASP A 61 -13.90 -8.02 5.86
C ASP A 61 -15.31 -7.78 5.31
N PRO A 62 -16.24 -8.75 5.45
CA PRO A 62 -17.61 -8.59 5.01
C PRO A 62 -18.28 -7.35 5.63
N GLY A 63 -18.75 -6.42 4.79
CA GLY A 63 -19.37 -5.17 5.20
C GLY A 63 -18.41 -4.05 5.59
N GLU A 64 -17.11 -4.30 5.56
CA GLU A 64 -16.10 -3.31 5.92
C GLU A 64 -15.90 -2.27 4.80
N SER A 65 -15.64 -1.02 5.17
CA SER A 65 -15.21 0.00 4.22
C SER A 65 -13.71 -0.08 3.96
N TYR A 66 -13.23 0.50 2.85
CA TYR A 66 -11.80 0.55 2.54
C TYR A 66 -10.98 1.28 3.61
N ALA A 67 -11.54 2.37 4.18
CA ALA A 67 -10.87 3.11 5.23
C ALA A 67 -10.79 2.31 6.54
N ALA A 68 -11.86 1.58 6.89
CA ALA A 68 -11.86 0.72 8.07
C ALA A 68 -10.86 -0.42 7.92
N ALA A 69 -10.84 -1.12 6.77
CA ALA A 69 -9.84 -2.14 6.48
C ALA A 69 -8.42 -1.58 6.58
N ALA A 70 -8.17 -0.42 5.97
CA ALA A 70 -6.86 0.22 6.01
C ALA A 70 -6.40 0.54 7.45
N SER A 71 -7.30 1.03 8.30
CA SER A 71 -7.00 1.32 9.71
C SER A 71 -6.78 0.06 10.53
N ARG A 72 -7.64 -0.95 10.36
CA ARG A 72 -7.52 -2.25 11.05
C ARG A 72 -6.19 -2.93 10.71
N GLU A 73 -5.90 -3.07 9.43
CA GLU A 73 -4.66 -3.70 8.95
C GLU A 73 -3.41 -2.93 9.42
N LEU A 74 -3.46 -1.57 9.40
CA LEU A 74 -2.37 -0.77 9.96
C LEU A 74 -2.11 -1.11 11.42
N ALA A 75 -3.17 -1.19 12.24
CA ALA A 75 -3.05 -1.53 13.65
C ALA A 75 -2.55 -2.97 13.86
N GLU A 76 -3.07 -3.93 13.10
CA GLU A 76 -2.68 -5.35 13.15
C GLU A 76 -1.22 -5.55 12.73
N GLU A 77 -0.78 -4.89 11.66
CA GLU A 77 0.56 -5.06 11.09
C GLU A 77 1.65 -4.24 11.81
N THR A 78 1.30 -3.18 12.52
CA THR A 78 2.28 -2.29 13.17
C THR A 78 2.13 -2.19 14.68
N GLY A 79 1.00 -2.57 15.25
CA GLY A 79 0.66 -2.34 16.65
C GLY A 79 0.27 -0.88 16.94
N TRP A 80 -0.03 -0.07 15.92
CA TRP A 80 -0.39 1.34 16.08
C TRP A 80 -1.88 1.54 15.90
N ASP A 81 -2.57 1.82 17.00
CA ASP A 81 -4.01 2.10 17.04
C ASP A 81 -4.34 3.60 17.15
N ASP A 82 -3.32 4.44 17.29
CA ASP A 82 -3.41 5.89 17.50
C ASP A 82 -3.23 6.71 16.20
N ILE A 83 -3.07 6.05 15.04
CA ILE A 83 -2.86 6.72 13.75
C ILE A 83 -4.20 6.96 13.06
N THR A 84 -4.49 8.23 12.77
CA THR A 84 -5.68 8.63 12.05
C THR A 84 -5.41 8.78 10.55
N LEU A 85 -6.27 8.19 9.72
CA LEU A 85 -6.23 8.39 8.27
C LEU A 85 -6.67 9.81 7.92
N GLN A 86 -5.88 10.48 7.06
CA GLN A 86 -6.15 11.86 6.65
C GLN A 86 -6.97 11.97 5.35
N GLY A 87 -7.12 10.86 4.61
CA GLY A 87 -7.93 10.82 3.41
C GLY A 87 -7.46 9.79 2.40
N GLU A 88 -8.31 9.50 1.42
CA GLU A 88 -7.98 8.68 0.27
C GLU A 88 -7.18 9.52 -0.74
N ILE A 89 -6.04 8.99 -1.18
CA ILE A 89 -5.15 9.68 -2.12
C ILE A 89 -5.09 9.01 -3.48
N TYR A 90 -5.46 7.73 -3.57
CA TYR A 90 -5.41 6.98 -4.82
C TYR A 90 -6.20 5.68 -4.78
N GLN A 91 -6.65 5.26 -5.97
CA GLN A 91 -7.25 3.95 -6.18
C GLN A 91 -6.82 3.36 -7.52
N HIS A 92 -6.71 2.04 -7.58
CA HIS A 92 -6.43 1.32 -8.82
C HIS A 92 -6.94 -0.12 -8.76
N THR A 93 -7.07 -0.71 -9.95
CA THR A 93 -7.35 -2.15 -10.10
C THR A 93 -6.22 -2.78 -10.89
N ARG A 94 -5.78 -3.95 -10.46
CA ARG A 94 -4.73 -4.72 -11.13
C ARG A 94 -5.00 -6.22 -11.03
N LEU A 95 -4.40 -6.99 -11.93
CA LEU A 95 -4.36 -8.44 -11.80
C LEU A 95 -3.23 -8.83 -10.83
N ILE A 96 -3.54 -9.74 -9.94
CA ILE A 96 -2.57 -10.36 -9.03
C ILE A 96 -2.77 -11.88 -8.98
N MET A 97 -1.70 -12.58 -8.64
CA MET A 97 -1.81 -13.97 -8.18
C MET A 97 -2.23 -13.98 -6.72
N HIS A 98 -3.26 -14.72 -6.39
CA HIS A 98 -3.71 -14.96 -5.02
C HIS A 98 -3.88 -16.46 -4.83
N GLY A 99 -2.92 -17.10 -4.14
CA GLY A 99 -2.74 -18.53 -4.19
C GLY A 99 -2.40 -18.98 -5.63
N ASP A 100 -3.16 -19.91 -6.16
CA ASP A 100 -3.00 -20.48 -7.50
C ASP A 100 -3.86 -19.78 -8.58
N ARG A 101 -4.56 -18.69 -8.22
CA ARG A 101 -5.54 -18.04 -9.11
C ARG A 101 -5.17 -16.61 -9.43
N THR A 102 -5.42 -16.21 -10.67
CA THR A 102 -5.42 -14.81 -11.06
C THR A 102 -6.74 -14.17 -10.63
N ILE A 103 -6.66 -13.06 -9.92
CA ILE A 103 -7.81 -12.27 -9.47
C ILE A 103 -7.61 -10.79 -9.79
N ARG A 104 -8.70 -10.04 -9.82
CA ARG A 104 -8.67 -8.58 -9.82
C ARG A 104 -8.51 -8.09 -8.40
N GLN A 105 -7.53 -7.25 -8.14
CA GLN A 105 -7.44 -6.55 -6.86
C GLN A 105 -7.70 -5.06 -7.06
N HIS A 106 -8.76 -4.55 -6.42
CA HIS A 106 -9.05 -3.13 -6.34
C HIS A 106 -8.56 -2.60 -5.01
N GLU A 107 -7.58 -1.69 -5.06
CA GLU A 107 -6.96 -1.10 -3.89
C GLU A 107 -7.32 0.38 -3.79
N ARG A 108 -7.62 0.85 -2.57
CA ARG A 108 -7.68 2.26 -2.21
C ARG A 108 -6.57 2.57 -1.21
N LEU A 109 -5.81 3.61 -1.49
CA LEU A 109 -4.69 4.04 -0.67
C LEU A 109 -5.08 5.29 0.10
N PHE A 110 -4.87 5.22 1.40
CA PHE A 110 -5.09 6.32 2.34
C PHE A 110 -3.75 6.88 2.79
N PHE A 111 -3.77 8.12 3.22
CA PHE A 111 -2.61 8.80 3.75
C PHE A 111 -2.72 8.94 5.27
N ALA A 112 -1.58 8.81 5.96
CA ALA A 112 -1.47 9.06 7.40
C ALA A 112 -0.07 9.57 7.75
N ARG A 113 0.04 10.24 8.90
CA ARG A 113 1.30 10.65 9.50
C ARG A 113 1.44 10.12 10.91
N THR A 114 2.65 9.70 11.28
CA THR A 114 3.03 9.50 12.67
C THR A 114 3.77 10.74 13.19
N ASP A 115 3.64 11.00 14.47
CA ASP A 115 4.34 12.08 15.18
C ASP A 115 5.79 11.72 15.58
N ARG A 116 6.20 10.46 15.37
CA ARG A 116 7.50 9.93 15.78
C ARG A 116 8.37 9.62 14.59
N VAL A 117 9.59 10.15 14.60
CA VAL A 117 10.62 9.81 13.62
C VAL A 117 10.97 8.33 13.73
N ARG A 118 10.86 7.60 12.61
CA ARG A 118 11.16 6.17 12.52
C ARG A 118 10.50 5.35 13.63
N ARG A 119 9.23 5.63 13.90
CA ARG A 119 8.46 4.91 14.92
C ARG A 119 8.67 3.40 14.78
N GLU A 120 9.01 2.77 15.90
CA GLU A 120 9.17 1.31 15.96
C GLU A 120 7.80 0.61 15.90
N LEU A 121 7.78 -0.56 15.27
CA LEU A 121 6.62 -1.43 15.30
C LEU A 121 6.54 -2.13 16.67
N GLY A 122 5.35 -2.59 17.02
CA GLY A 122 5.12 -3.47 18.16
C GLY A 122 5.84 -4.81 18.02
N ASP A 123 5.46 -5.81 18.79
CA ASP A 123 6.05 -7.16 18.69
C ASP A 123 5.67 -7.83 17.36
N VAL A 124 6.47 -7.54 16.35
CA VAL A 124 6.28 -8.00 14.97
C VAL A 124 6.25 -9.54 14.89
N ALA A 125 7.02 -10.23 15.72
CA ALA A 125 7.11 -11.70 15.67
C ALA A 125 5.81 -12.37 16.16
N ALA A 126 5.16 -11.80 17.18
CA ALA A 126 3.87 -12.31 17.67
C ALA A 126 2.72 -11.94 16.74
N MET A 127 2.78 -10.77 16.08
CA MET A 127 1.72 -10.22 15.24
C MET A 127 1.69 -10.82 13.83
N HIS A 128 2.81 -11.32 13.33
CA HIS A 128 2.97 -11.67 11.90
C HIS A 128 3.15 -13.15 11.62
N ALA A 129 2.94 -14.02 12.59
CA ALA A 129 3.13 -15.47 12.40
C ALA A 129 2.27 -16.10 11.28
N GLY A 130 1.21 -15.38 10.82
CA GLY A 130 0.29 -15.82 9.74
C GLY A 130 0.40 -15.05 8.42
N ASP A 131 0.98 -13.86 8.40
CA ASP A 131 0.82 -12.91 7.29
C ASP A 131 2.04 -12.83 6.34
N GLY A 132 3.10 -13.58 6.63
CA GLY A 132 4.30 -13.62 5.80
C GLY A 132 5.13 -12.32 5.87
N ILE A 133 4.88 -11.45 6.85
CA ILE A 133 5.68 -10.24 7.06
C ILE A 133 6.96 -10.64 7.78
N ALA A 134 8.09 -10.44 7.11
CA ALA A 134 9.42 -10.82 7.58
C ALA A 134 10.28 -9.64 8.03
N GLY A 135 9.74 -8.42 7.99
CA GLY A 135 10.45 -7.23 8.45
C GLY A 135 9.82 -5.94 7.96
N TRP A 136 10.40 -4.84 8.35
CA TRP A 136 9.92 -3.51 8.01
C TRP A 136 11.08 -2.52 7.91
N ARG A 137 10.83 -1.38 7.22
CA ARG A 137 11.83 -0.32 7.07
C ARG A 137 11.18 1.02 6.73
N TRP A 138 11.75 2.10 7.27
CA TRP A 138 11.49 3.46 6.83
C TRP A 138 12.37 3.81 5.63
N TRP A 139 11.74 4.26 4.55
CA TRP A 139 12.36 4.59 3.29
C TRP A 139 12.26 6.06 2.99
N THR A 140 13.36 6.68 2.56
CA THR A 140 13.27 8.02 1.96
C THR A 140 12.63 7.91 0.59
N VAL A 141 11.88 8.93 0.17
CA VAL A 141 11.26 8.99 -1.18
C VAL A 141 12.32 8.77 -2.27
N ARG A 142 13.53 9.34 -2.08
CA ARG A 142 14.65 9.14 -3.02
C ARG A 142 15.02 7.66 -3.18
N ASN A 143 15.06 6.88 -2.10
CA ASN A 143 15.39 5.46 -2.15
C ASN A 143 14.28 4.63 -2.81
N LEU A 144 13.02 5.08 -2.74
CA LEU A 144 11.90 4.42 -3.40
C LEU A 144 11.97 4.57 -4.93
N VAL A 145 12.41 5.71 -5.44
CA VAL A 145 12.53 5.98 -6.88
C VAL A 145 13.57 5.09 -7.56
N THR A 146 14.60 4.68 -6.82
CA THR A 146 15.70 3.83 -7.34
C THR A 146 15.42 2.33 -7.26
N THR A 147 14.36 1.91 -6.57
CA THR A 147 13.99 0.50 -6.43
C THR A 147 12.89 0.09 -7.43
N ARG A 148 12.66 -1.21 -7.60
CA ARG A 148 11.53 -1.75 -8.39
C ARG A 148 10.16 -1.24 -7.92
N GLN A 149 10.10 -0.50 -6.84
CA GLN A 149 8.91 0.04 -6.18
C GLN A 149 8.47 1.41 -6.75
N ARG A 150 8.89 1.75 -7.96
CA ARG A 150 8.56 3.00 -8.66
C ARG A 150 7.09 3.43 -8.57
N LYS A 151 6.17 2.47 -8.47
CA LYS A 151 4.72 2.79 -8.45
C LYS A 151 4.29 3.44 -7.14
N ALA A 152 4.72 2.93 -5.99
CA ALA A 152 4.44 3.57 -4.70
C ALA A 152 5.18 4.92 -4.57
N ALA A 153 6.39 5.04 -5.13
CA ALA A 153 7.17 6.27 -5.11
C ALA A 153 6.59 7.37 -6.00
N ALA A 154 6.08 7.05 -7.18
CA ALA A 154 5.41 8.00 -8.06
C ALA A 154 4.23 8.68 -7.36
N TYR A 155 3.49 7.93 -6.54
CA TYR A 155 2.41 8.45 -5.74
C TYR A 155 2.86 9.50 -4.72
N LEU A 156 3.93 9.22 -4.02
CA LEU A 156 4.46 10.12 -2.99
C LEU A 156 5.04 11.38 -3.58
N ILE A 157 5.59 11.30 -4.81
CA ILE A 157 6.14 12.45 -5.51
C ILE A 157 5.04 13.37 -6.04
N ASP A 158 4.00 12.81 -6.66
CA ASP A 158 2.86 13.58 -7.18
C ASP A 158 2.02 14.19 -6.05
N ASN A 159 1.87 13.50 -4.93
CA ASN A 159 1.11 13.99 -3.78
C ASN A 159 1.89 14.93 -2.84
N ARG A 160 3.21 15.13 -3.04
CA ARG A 160 3.90 16.26 -2.37
C ARG A 160 3.25 17.62 -2.66
N ARG A 161 2.58 17.75 -3.80
CA ARG A 161 1.79 18.96 -4.13
C ARG A 161 0.54 19.13 -3.26
N LEU A 162 -0.02 18.03 -2.72
CA LEU A 162 -1.20 18.10 -1.85
C LEU A 162 -0.86 18.31 -0.38
N VAL A 163 0.38 18.05 0.02
CA VAL A 163 0.85 18.16 1.42
C VAL A 163 1.54 19.50 1.69
N CYS A 164 1.91 20.25 0.66
CA CYS A 164 2.57 21.56 0.77
C CYS A 164 1.66 22.73 0.39
N ALA A 165 0.35 22.56 0.41
CA ALA A 165 -0.61 23.64 0.22
C ALA A 165 -1.23 24.01 1.58
N ASP A 166 -0.46 24.81 2.37
CA ASP A 166 -0.92 25.75 3.38
C ASP A 166 0.02 26.96 3.39
#